data_435eb6409cb82e7a5145d9fe84d378dd
#
_entry.id   435eb6409cb82e7a5145d9fe84d378dd
#
_cell.length_a   1.000
_cell.length_b   1.000
_cell.length_c   1.000
_cell.angle_alpha   90.00
_cell.angle_beta   90.00
_cell.angle_gamma   90.00
#
_symmetry.space_group_name_H-M   'P 1'
#
loop_
_entity.id
_entity.type
_entity.pdbx_description
1 polymer ?
#
loop_
_entity_poly.entity_id
_entity_poly.type
_entity_poly.pdbx_seq_one_letter_code
_entity_poly.pdbx_strand_id
1 'polypeptide(L)'
;MRLMALVLLVSAVAIGQQHGAHKKGHHHGERTAEEWVRSLENPERDEWQQPARVVESLRLQPGQSVADVGAGSGYFTVRMAREVGESGKVFAVDIDRGLIDHLAKRSREEKLPQLIPVLAEPDDPKLAASSVDLVFICNVIHHVENRGDYYSKLKRALTPDGRLAIVDFYKRELPVGPGVEMKIAKEDMISELRAAGFELKEEFDFLQYQYFLVFESNR
;
A
#
# COMPACT_ATOMS: atom_id res chain seq x y z
N MET A 1 -73.98 -27.83 35.36
CA MET A 1 -72.74 -28.41 34.79
C MET A 1 -72.12 -27.38 33.81
N ARG A 2 -71.18 -26.65 34.28
CA ARG A 2 -70.48 -25.66 33.44
C ARG A 2 -69.04 -26.12 33.26
N LEU A 3 -68.66 -26.42 32.01
CA LEU A 3 -67.32 -26.74 31.64
C LEU A 3 -66.55 -25.42 31.43
N MET A 4 -65.49 -25.21 32.21
CA MET A 4 -64.50 -24.13 31.99
C MET A 4 -63.42 -24.65 31.05
N ALA A 5 -63.30 -24.04 29.91
CA ALA A 5 -62.18 -24.27 29.00
C ALA A 5 -61.00 -23.38 29.41
N LEU A 6 -59.87 -23.99 29.69
CA LEU A 6 -58.60 -23.35 30.02
C LEU A 6 -57.87 -23.02 28.71
N VAL A 7 -57.70 -21.72 28.40
CA VAL A 7 -56.92 -21.26 27.27
C VAL A 7 -55.47 -21.05 27.72
N LEU A 8 -54.55 -21.89 27.24
CA LEU A 8 -53.11 -21.73 27.40
C LEU A 8 -52.57 -20.73 26.37
N LEU A 9 -52.13 -19.55 26.82
CA LEU A 9 -51.37 -18.61 26.03
C LEU A 9 -49.89 -19.09 25.97
N VAL A 10 -49.46 -19.49 24.80
CA VAL A 10 -48.03 -19.75 24.53
C VAL A 10 -47.41 -18.45 24.03
N SER A 11 -46.60 -17.82 24.86
CA SER A 11 -45.80 -16.66 24.49
C SER A 11 -44.57 -17.12 23.68
N ALA A 12 -44.57 -16.87 22.37
CA ALA A 12 -43.40 -17.06 21.54
C ALA A 12 -42.41 -15.91 21.77
N VAL A 13 -41.29 -16.22 22.42
CA VAL A 13 -40.13 -15.32 22.51
C VAL A 13 -39.40 -15.38 21.16
N ALA A 14 -39.51 -14.33 20.38
CA ALA A 14 -38.71 -14.16 19.17
C ALA A 14 -37.27 -13.80 19.56
N ILE A 15 -36.35 -14.77 19.43
CA ILE A 15 -34.91 -14.54 19.55
C ILE A 15 -34.49 -13.90 18.23
N GLY A 16 -34.26 -12.56 18.27
CA GLY A 16 -33.66 -11.82 17.19
C GLY A 16 -32.21 -12.27 16.96
N GLN A 17 -31.95 -13.03 15.91
CA GLN A 17 -30.61 -13.25 15.42
C GLN A 17 -30.08 -11.94 14.81
N GLN A 18 -29.23 -11.26 15.55
CA GLN A 18 -28.38 -10.20 14.99
C GLN A 18 -27.35 -10.86 14.07
N HIS A 19 -27.56 -10.79 12.78
CA HIS A 19 -26.54 -11.07 11.78
C HIS A 19 -25.52 -9.93 11.83
N GLY A 20 -24.49 -10.11 12.64
CA GLY A 20 -23.29 -9.30 12.55
C GLY A 20 -22.66 -9.56 11.18
N ALA A 21 -22.70 -8.55 10.31
CA ALA A 21 -21.95 -8.56 9.07
C ALA A 21 -20.45 -8.55 9.43
N HIS A 22 -19.82 -9.72 9.49
CA HIS A 22 -18.38 -9.84 9.48
C HIS A 22 -17.90 -9.26 8.15
N LYS A 23 -17.36 -8.04 8.17
CA LYS A 23 -16.48 -7.54 7.11
C LYS A 23 -15.36 -8.57 6.97
N LYS A 24 -15.36 -9.31 5.86
CA LYS A 24 -14.22 -10.12 5.47
C LYS A 24 -13.07 -9.17 5.17
N GLY A 25 -12.21 -8.91 6.16
CA GLY A 25 -10.91 -8.34 5.93
C GLY A 25 -10.16 -9.30 5.02
N HIS A 26 -9.52 -8.79 3.99
CA HIS A 26 -8.59 -9.58 3.20
C HIS A 26 -7.46 -10.02 4.13
N HIS A 27 -7.58 -11.22 4.68
CA HIS A 27 -6.46 -11.88 5.31
C HIS A 27 -5.47 -12.20 4.18
N HIS A 28 -4.32 -11.54 4.16
CA HIS A 28 -3.13 -12.10 3.55
C HIS A 28 -2.94 -13.48 4.22
N GLY A 29 -3.32 -14.56 3.50
CA GLY A 29 -3.47 -15.88 4.12
C GLY A 29 -2.17 -16.32 4.79
N GLU A 30 -2.27 -16.69 6.05
CA GLU A 30 -1.42 -17.56 6.86
C GLU A 30 0.13 -17.39 6.83
N ARG A 31 0.71 -16.42 6.08
CA ARG A 31 2.17 -16.18 6.09
C ARG A 31 2.57 -15.33 7.27
N THR A 32 3.62 -15.76 7.98
CA THR A 32 4.25 -14.94 9.02
C THR A 32 5.02 -13.76 8.41
N ALA A 33 5.30 -12.74 9.22
CA ALA A 33 6.12 -11.61 8.78
C ALA A 33 7.51 -12.07 8.27
N GLU A 34 8.11 -13.09 8.91
CA GLU A 34 9.39 -13.66 8.48
C GLU A 34 9.32 -14.36 7.12
N GLU A 35 8.21 -15.02 6.80
CA GLU A 35 8.00 -15.64 5.49
C GLU A 35 7.81 -14.57 4.42
N TRP A 36 7.08 -13.49 4.73
CA TRP A 36 6.98 -12.33 3.85
C TRP A 36 8.33 -11.69 3.60
N VAL A 37 9.12 -11.40 4.65
CA VAL A 37 10.46 -10.82 4.53
C VAL A 37 11.34 -11.68 3.62
N ARG A 38 11.39 -13.00 3.83
CA ARG A 38 12.18 -13.91 2.96
C ARG A 38 11.73 -13.84 1.50
N SER A 39 10.43 -13.79 1.24
CA SER A 39 9.91 -13.71 -0.11
C SER A 39 10.22 -12.37 -0.78
N LEU A 40 10.10 -11.27 -0.03
CA LEU A 40 10.29 -9.92 -0.52
C LEU A 40 11.77 -9.53 -0.70
N GLU A 41 12.69 -10.20 0.03
CA GLU A 41 14.15 -10.01 -0.06
C GLU A 41 14.84 -11.08 -0.91
N ASN A 42 14.09 -11.87 -1.72
CA ASN A 42 14.71 -12.84 -2.62
C ASN A 42 15.66 -12.14 -3.61
N PRO A 43 16.96 -12.51 -3.68
CA PRO A 43 17.93 -11.89 -4.58
C PRO A 43 17.53 -11.91 -6.06
N GLU A 44 16.81 -12.94 -6.51
CA GLU A 44 16.29 -13.02 -7.89
C GLU A 44 15.38 -11.83 -8.25
N ARG A 45 14.78 -11.18 -7.24
CA ARG A 45 13.97 -9.99 -7.41
C ARG A 45 14.77 -8.83 -7.98
N ASP A 46 16.05 -8.69 -7.62
CA ASP A 46 16.90 -7.58 -8.08
C ASP A 46 17.07 -7.59 -9.61
N GLU A 47 17.05 -8.76 -10.24
CA GLU A 47 17.21 -8.90 -11.69
C GLU A 47 16.07 -8.25 -12.47
N TRP A 48 14.82 -8.49 -12.05
CA TRP A 48 13.65 -7.99 -12.77
C TRP A 48 13.07 -6.70 -12.18
N GLN A 49 13.26 -6.44 -10.87
CA GLN A 49 12.76 -5.25 -10.19
C GLN A 49 13.71 -4.05 -10.32
N GLN A 50 15.01 -4.30 -10.57
CA GLN A 50 16.06 -3.28 -10.75
C GLN A 50 16.00 -2.17 -9.68
N PRO A 51 16.05 -2.48 -8.36
CA PRO A 51 15.70 -1.54 -7.29
C PRO A 51 16.59 -0.29 -7.27
N ALA A 52 17.87 -0.43 -7.59
CA ALA A 52 18.79 0.70 -7.66
C ALA A 52 18.35 1.69 -8.76
N ARG A 53 18.03 1.18 -9.95
CA ARG A 53 17.59 1.99 -11.08
C ARG A 53 16.20 2.63 -10.83
N VAL A 54 15.29 1.90 -10.17
CA VAL A 54 14.00 2.45 -9.76
C VAL A 54 14.22 3.64 -8.83
N VAL A 55 15.02 3.49 -7.77
CA VAL A 55 15.27 4.57 -6.80
C VAL A 55 16.01 5.75 -7.43
N GLU A 56 17.01 5.51 -8.29
CA GLU A 56 17.67 6.55 -9.07
C GLU A 56 16.68 7.36 -9.92
N SER A 57 15.73 6.67 -10.57
CA SER A 57 14.70 7.33 -11.40
C SER A 57 13.74 8.21 -10.59
N LEU A 58 13.61 7.99 -9.28
CA LEU A 58 12.82 8.87 -8.41
C LEU A 58 13.49 10.23 -8.19
N ARG A 59 14.80 10.36 -8.44
CA ARG A 59 15.60 11.60 -8.30
C ARG A 59 15.42 12.25 -6.93
N LEU A 60 15.52 11.42 -5.89
CA LEU A 60 15.40 11.89 -4.51
C LEU A 60 16.52 12.88 -4.16
N GLN A 61 16.18 13.89 -3.38
CA GLN A 61 17.14 14.85 -2.89
C GLN A 61 17.36 14.68 -1.37
N PRO A 62 18.57 14.93 -0.87
CA PRO A 62 18.81 14.97 0.56
C PRO A 62 17.83 15.91 1.28
N GLY A 63 17.28 15.44 2.39
CA GLY A 63 16.31 16.22 3.19
C GLY A 63 14.85 16.03 2.80
N GLN A 64 14.54 15.38 1.68
CA GLN A 64 13.15 15.11 1.29
C GLN A 64 12.43 14.15 2.24
N SER A 65 11.12 14.32 2.32
CA SER A 65 10.20 13.42 3.00
C SER A 65 9.52 12.51 1.98
N VAL A 66 9.64 11.19 2.15
CA VAL A 66 9.11 10.17 1.23
C VAL A 66 8.18 9.23 2.00
N ALA A 67 7.10 8.78 1.39
CA ALA A 67 6.31 7.66 1.89
C ALA A 67 6.46 6.45 0.95
N ASP A 68 6.88 5.32 1.50
CA ASP A 68 6.88 4.00 0.86
C ASP A 68 5.62 3.28 1.33
N VAL A 69 4.60 3.24 0.47
CA VAL A 69 3.28 2.67 0.83
C VAL A 69 3.21 1.20 0.40
N GLY A 70 2.99 0.33 1.38
CA GLY A 70 3.18 -1.11 1.27
C GLY A 70 4.66 -1.47 1.34
N ALA A 71 5.37 -0.91 2.32
CA ALA A 71 6.82 -1.01 2.46
C ALA A 71 7.33 -2.44 2.61
N GLY A 72 6.49 -3.36 3.11
CA GLY A 72 6.82 -4.77 3.28
C GLY A 72 8.06 -4.97 4.14
N SER A 73 9.07 -5.64 3.58
CA SER A 73 10.35 -5.86 4.25
C SER A 73 11.23 -4.60 4.36
N GLY A 74 10.88 -3.51 3.67
CA GLY A 74 11.72 -2.32 3.53
C GLY A 74 12.67 -2.39 2.34
N TYR A 75 12.38 -3.26 1.38
CA TYR A 75 13.20 -3.48 0.19
C TYR A 75 13.53 -2.18 -0.56
N PHE A 76 12.56 -1.30 -0.78
CA PHE A 76 12.78 0.03 -1.33
C PHE A 76 13.06 1.07 -0.25
N THR A 77 12.40 0.98 0.89
CA THR A 77 12.49 1.93 2.00
C THR A 77 13.93 2.22 2.41
N VAL A 78 14.75 1.16 2.61
CA VAL A 78 16.15 1.30 3.03
C VAL A 78 16.98 2.04 1.98
N ARG A 79 16.75 1.75 0.71
CA ARG A 79 17.43 2.42 -0.40
C ARG A 79 17.06 3.89 -0.46
N MET A 80 15.78 4.21 -0.37
CA MET A 80 15.29 5.60 -0.34
C MET A 80 15.78 6.35 0.90
N ALA A 81 15.85 5.67 2.07
CA ALA A 81 16.37 6.29 3.29
C ALA A 81 17.85 6.70 3.16
N ARG A 82 18.66 5.93 2.44
CA ARG A 82 20.05 6.29 2.15
C ARG A 82 20.16 7.48 1.21
N GLU A 83 19.28 7.58 0.20
CA GLU A 83 19.25 8.69 -0.75
C GLU A 83 18.84 10.02 -0.08
N VAL A 84 17.78 10.02 0.74
CA VAL A 84 17.34 11.25 1.40
C VAL A 84 18.27 11.67 2.55
N GLY A 85 19.12 10.77 3.04
CA GLY A 85 20.07 11.03 4.11
C GLY A 85 19.44 11.33 5.46
N GLU A 86 20.27 11.65 6.46
CA GLU A 86 19.84 11.85 7.85
C GLU A 86 18.90 13.06 8.06
N SER A 87 18.94 14.03 7.16
CA SER A 87 18.06 15.21 7.20
C SER A 87 16.69 14.97 6.58
N GLY A 88 16.52 13.86 5.83
CA GLY A 88 15.25 13.45 5.22
C GLY A 88 14.40 12.58 6.14
N LYS A 89 13.28 12.10 5.58
CA LYS A 89 12.39 11.13 6.24
C LYS A 89 11.85 10.14 5.23
N VAL A 90 11.78 8.86 5.60
CA VAL A 90 11.06 7.85 4.82
C VAL A 90 10.05 7.17 5.72
N PHE A 91 8.77 7.47 5.48
CA PHE A 91 7.65 6.82 6.15
C PHE A 91 7.43 5.45 5.49
N ALA A 92 7.81 4.40 6.21
CA ALA A 92 7.59 3.01 5.79
C ALA A 92 6.19 2.57 6.23
N VAL A 93 5.23 2.71 5.31
CA VAL A 93 3.81 2.51 5.59
C VAL A 93 3.41 1.09 5.24
N ASP A 94 2.86 0.34 6.20
CA ASP A 94 2.33 -1.01 5.95
C ASP A 94 1.14 -1.29 6.87
N ILE A 95 0.27 -2.21 6.47
CA ILE A 95 -0.90 -2.64 7.24
C ILE A 95 -0.59 -3.81 8.18
N ASP A 96 0.52 -4.52 7.95
CA ASP A 96 0.92 -5.67 8.75
C ASP A 96 1.78 -5.26 9.93
N ARG A 97 1.30 -5.53 11.15
CA ARG A 97 2.02 -5.21 12.40
C ARG A 97 3.38 -5.88 12.47
N GLY A 98 3.50 -7.14 12.04
CA GLY A 98 4.77 -7.86 12.08
C GLY A 98 5.81 -7.26 11.14
N LEU A 99 5.39 -6.79 9.96
CA LEU A 99 6.27 -6.06 9.04
C LEU A 99 6.68 -4.69 9.60
N ILE A 100 5.78 -3.98 10.28
CA ILE A 100 6.11 -2.72 10.98
C ILE A 100 7.15 -2.95 12.08
N ASP A 101 7.01 -4.02 12.86
CA ASP A 101 7.98 -4.36 13.91
C ASP A 101 9.34 -4.76 13.29
N HIS A 102 9.32 -5.48 12.15
CA HIS A 102 10.52 -5.78 11.35
C HIS A 102 11.21 -4.49 10.85
N LEU A 103 10.45 -3.55 10.26
CA LEU A 103 10.97 -2.26 9.78
C LEU A 103 11.58 -1.43 10.92
N ALA A 104 10.96 -1.42 12.10
CA ALA A 104 11.49 -0.75 13.28
C ALA A 104 12.80 -1.39 13.77
N LYS A 105 12.93 -2.72 13.70
CA LYS A 105 14.17 -3.43 13.99
C LYS A 105 15.23 -3.08 12.94
N ARG A 106 14.90 -3.18 11.66
CA ARG A 106 15.80 -2.89 10.53
C ARG A 106 16.35 -1.47 10.57
N SER A 107 15.52 -0.47 10.88
CA SER A 107 15.93 0.93 11.07
C SER A 107 17.05 1.07 12.09
N ARG A 108 16.94 0.37 13.24
CA ARG A 108 17.98 0.39 14.30
C ARG A 108 19.26 -0.33 13.87
N GLU A 109 19.13 -1.53 13.30
CA GLU A 109 20.27 -2.39 12.91
C GLU A 109 21.09 -1.76 11.78
N GLU A 110 20.42 -1.15 10.80
CA GLU A 110 21.07 -0.46 9.67
C GLU A 110 21.42 1.01 9.97
N LYS A 111 21.13 1.49 11.19
CA LYS A 111 21.39 2.88 11.64
C LYS A 111 20.78 3.93 10.70
N LEU A 112 19.50 3.75 10.37
CA LEU A 112 18.71 4.62 9.50
C LEU A 112 17.60 5.32 10.33
N PRO A 113 17.92 6.31 11.19
CA PRO A 113 16.93 6.97 12.03
C PRO A 113 15.84 7.71 11.24
N GLN A 114 16.10 8.06 9.99
CA GLN A 114 15.15 8.66 9.05
C GLN A 114 14.10 7.67 8.52
N LEU A 115 14.28 6.35 8.70
CA LEU A 115 13.27 5.33 8.39
C LEU A 115 12.27 5.26 9.54
N ILE A 116 11.02 5.65 9.26
CA ILE A 116 9.94 5.80 10.23
C ILE A 116 8.81 4.83 9.89
N PRO A 117 8.67 3.71 10.61
CA PRO A 117 7.56 2.78 10.40
C PRO A 117 6.21 3.39 10.76
N VAL A 118 5.20 3.18 9.92
CA VAL A 118 3.83 3.68 10.09
C VAL A 118 2.84 2.55 9.90
N LEU A 119 2.13 2.15 10.95
CA LEU A 119 1.03 1.20 10.83
C LEU A 119 -0.19 1.89 10.23
N ALA A 120 -0.57 1.45 9.05
CA ALA A 120 -1.69 1.97 8.28
C ALA A 120 -2.95 1.09 8.44
N GLU A 121 -4.02 1.51 7.77
CA GLU A 121 -5.23 0.74 7.56
C GLU A 121 -5.38 0.44 6.05
N PRO A 122 -6.13 -0.60 5.65
CA PRO A 122 -6.25 -0.97 4.24
C PRO A 122 -6.75 0.18 3.34
N ASP A 123 -7.54 1.09 3.90
CA ASP A 123 -8.13 2.24 3.22
C ASP A 123 -7.53 3.59 3.63
N ASP A 124 -6.51 3.60 4.52
CA ASP A 124 -5.91 4.86 5.00
C ASP A 124 -4.40 4.72 5.26
N PRO A 125 -3.53 5.40 4.49
CA PRO A 125 -2.08 5.35 4.67
C PRO A 125 -1.59 6.05 5.95
N LYS A 126 -2.47 6.71 6.72
CA LYS A 126 -2.15 7.43 7.98
C LYS A 126 -1.05 8.48 7.83
N LEU A 127 -0.96 9.08 6.66
CA LEU A 127 -0.05 10.18 6.40
C LEU A 127 -0.71 11.53 6.70
N ALA A 128 0.05 12.43 7.33
CA ALA A 128 -0.43 13.79 7.60
C ALA A 128 -0.57 14.60 6.29
N ALA A 129 -1.43 15.60 6.28
CA ALA A 129 -1.58 16.49 5.13
C ALA A 129 -0.27 17.26 4.85
N SER A 130 0.08 17.39 3.57
CA SER A 130 1.25 18.13 3.08
C SER A 130 2.55 17.76 3.80
N SER A 131 2.75 16.46 4.04
CA SER A 131 3.87 15.94 4.83
C SER A 131 4.95 15.23 4.03
N VAL A 132 4.69 14.91 2.75
CA VAL A 132 5.63 14.16 1.92
C VAL A 132 5.81 14.77 0.53
N ASP A 133 7.05 14.76 0.05
CA ASP A 133 7.43 15.24 -1.28
C ASP A 133 7.26 14.17 -2.35
N LEU A 134 7.26 12.91 -1.93
CA LEU A 134 7.01 11.76 -2.80
C LEU A 134 6.23 10.70 -2.06
N VAL A 135 5.19 10.18 -2.70
CA VAL A 135 4.61 8.87 -2.36
C VAL A 135 5.08 7.86 -3.40
N PHE A 136 5.69 6.77 -2.94
CA PHE A 136 6.10 5.63 -3.75
C PHE A 136 5.23 4.42 -3.42
N ILE A 137 4.71 3.73 -4.43
CA ILE A 137 3.87 2.53 -4.28
C ILE A 137 4.38 1.48 -5.25
N CYS A 138 4.78 0.32 -4.74
CA CYS A 138 5.30 -0.76 -5.57
C CYS A 138 4.60 -2.09 -5.28
N ASN A 139 3.86 -2.62 -6.26
CA ASN A 139 3.13 -3.91 -6.16
C ASN A 139 2.07 -3.96 -5.05
N VAL A 140 1.40 -2.86 -4.78
CA VAL A 140 0.44 -2.74 -3.67
C VAL A 140 -0.92 -2.22 -4.13
N ILE A 141 -0.96 -1.28 -5.05
CA ILE A 141 -2.19 -0.55 -5.39
C ILE A 141 -3.30 -1.46 -5.93
N HIS A 142 -2.96 -2.59 -6.51
CA HIS A 142 -3.93 -3.59 -6.97
C HIS A 142 -4.65 -4.33 -5.81
N HIS A 143 -4.20 -4.17 -4.57
CA HIS A 143 -4.89 -4.68 -3.38
C HIS A 143 -5.88 -3.68 -2.77
N VAL A 144 -5.84 -2.42 -3.18
CA VAL A 144 -6.71 -1.37 -2.64
C VAL A 144 -8.08 -1.43 -3.30
N GLU A 145 -9.16 -1.64 -2.50
CA GLU A 145 -10.52 -1.80 -3.02
C GLU A 145 -11.11 -0.48 -3.54
N ASN A 146 -11.09 0.58 -2.73
CA ASN A 146 -11.59 1.92 -3.08
C ASN A 146 -10.44 2.86 -3.43
N ARG A 147 -9.85 2.65 -4.61
CA ARG A 147 -8.68 3.41 -5.05
C ARG A 147 -8.93 4.90 -5.20
N GLY A 148 -10.12 5.32 -5.61
CA GLY A 148 -10.45 6.74 -5.76
C GLY A 148 -10.35 7.52 -4.45
N ASP A 149 -10.91 6.98 -3.36
CA ASP A 149 -10.78 7.58 -2.03
C ASP A 149 -9.35 7.50 -1.53
N TYR A 150 -8.66 6.39 -1.80
CA TYR A 150 -7.27 6.22 -1.41
C TYR A 150 -6.36 7.23 -2.10
N TYR A 151 -6.51 7.44 -3.41
CA TYR A 151 -5.78 8.48 -4.15
C TYR A 151 -6.03 9.89 -3.60
N SER A 152 -7.26 10.17 -3.16
CA SER A 152 -7.59 11.45 -2.52
C SER A 152 -6.83 11.65 -1.20
N LYS A 153 -6.64 10.58 -0.40
CA LYS A 153 -5.83 10.60 0.83
C LYS A 153 -4.35 10.79 0.50
N LEU A 154 -3.83 10.09 -0.51
CA LEU A 154 -2.45 10.28 -0.98
C LEU A 154 -2.20 11.70 -1.48
N LYS A 155 -3.13 12.25 -2.27
CA LYS A 155 -3.05 13.63 -2.77
C LYS A 155 -2.99 14.64 -1.63
N ARG A 156 -3.80 14.45 -0.59
CA ARG A 156 -3.77 15.31 0.62
C ARG A 156 -2.43 15.24 1.36
N ALA A 157 -1.79 14.07 1.37
CA ALA A 157 -0.50 13.88 2.05
C ALA A 157 0.67 14.54 1.31
N LEU A 158 0.57 14.70 0.00
CA LEU A 158 1.61 15.34 -0.81
C LEU A 158 1.72 16.83 -0.53
N THR A 159 2.98 17.32 -0.53
CA THR A 159 3.27 18.76 -0.60
C THR A 159 2.79 19.34 -1.94
N PRO A 160 2.69 20.68 -2.11
CA PRO A 160 2.18 21.29 -3.35
C PRO A 160 2.90 20.83 -4.62
N ASP A 161 4.21 20.57 -4.54
CA ASP A 161 5.05 20.09 -5.64
C ASP A 161 5.38 18.58 -5.50
N GLY A 162 4.62 17.90 -4.65
CA GLY A 162 4.81 16.49 -4.36
C GLY A 162 4.39 15.58 -5.51
N ARG A 163 5.07 14.44 -5.63
CA ARG A 163 4.89 13.46 -6.71
C ARG A 163 4.36 12.14 -6.19
N LEU A 164 3.62 11.44 -7.04
CA LEU A 164 3.20 10.06 -6.82
C LEU A 164 3.89 9.16 -7.84
N ALA A 165 4.65 8.18 -7.38
CA ALA A 165 5.31 7.19 -8.22
C ALA A 165 4.70 5.81 -7.99
N ILE A 166 4.28 5.15 -9.08
CA ILE A 166 3.66 3.82 -9.04
C ILE A 166 4.45 2.86 -9.91
N VAL A 167 4.83 1.73 -9.33
CA VAL A 167 5.37 0.57 -10.02
C VAL A 167 4.41 -0.59 -9.80
N ASP A 168 3.83 -1.15 -10.89
CA ASP A 168 2.95 -2.30 -10.79
C ASP A 168 3.02 -3.19 -12.04
N PHE A 169 2.54 -4.42 -11.94
CA PHE A 169 2.67 -5.42 -12.98
C PHE A 169 1.79 -5.13 -14.21
N TYR A 170 2.35 -5.32 -15.42
CA TYR A 170 1.54 -5.32 -16.64
C TYR A 170 0.43 -6.37 -16.57
N LYS A 171 -0.78 -6.02 -17.00
CA LYS A 171 -1.96 -6.90 -17.00
C LYS A 171 -1.88 -7.95 -18.09
N ARG A 172 -0.99 -8.90 -17.91
CA ARG A 172 -0.78 -10.08 -18.77
C ARG A 172 -0.20 -11.22 -17.96
N GLU A 173 -0.14 -12.42 -18.51
CA GLU A 173 0.60 -13.53 -17.91
C GLU A 173 2.08 -13.18 -17.79
N LEU A 174 2.63 -13.38 -16.61
CA LEU A 174 4.02 -13.06 -16.27
C LEU A 174 4.57 -14.18 -15.37
N PRO A 175 5.90 -14.44 -15.42
CA PRO A 175 6.52 -15.46 -14.58
C PRO A 175 6.59 -15.05 -13.09
N VAL A 176 6.28 -13.80 -12.79
CA VAL A 176 6.30 -13.22 -11.43
C VAL A 176 5.06 -12.39 -11.19
N GLY A 177 4.75 -12.14 -9.92
CA GLY A 177 3.61 -11.30 -9.49
C GLY A 177 2.29 -12.07 -9.37
N PRO A 178 1.18 -11.36 -9.14
CA PRO A 178 -0.14 -11.95 -8.97
C PRO A 178 -0.74 -12.47 -10.28
N GLY A 179 -1.88 -13.18 -10.20
CA GLY A 179 -2.67 -13.56 -11.37
C GLY A 179 -3.16 -12.34 -12.16
N VAL A 180 -3.52 -12.54 -13.43
CA VAL A 180 -3.91 -11.46 -14.35
C VAL A 180 -5.13 -10.70 -13.84
N GLU A 181 -6.05 -11.38 -13.17
CA GLU A 181 -7.29 -10.83 -12.63
C GLU A 181 -7.07 -9.79 -11.52
N MET A 182 -5.97 -9.88 -10.79
CA MET A 182 -5.59 -8.91 -9.76
C MET A 182 -4.85 -7.69 -10.31
N LYS A 183 -4.29 -7.81 -11.51
CA LYS A 183 -3.48 -6.75 -12.12
C LYS A 183 -4.35 -5.64 -12.68
N ILE A 184 -3.87 -4.40 -12.62
CA ILE A 184 -4.51 -3.23 -13.21
C ILE A 184 -3.80 -2.91 -14.53
N ALA A 185 -4.57 -2.67 -15.59
CA ALA A 185 -3.94 -2.23 -16.85
C ALA A 185 -3.32 -0.83 -16.67
N LYS A 186 -2.20 -0.59 -17.33
CA LYS A 186 -1.49 0.69 -17.26
C LYS A 186 -2.41 1.87 -17.63
N GLU A 187 -3.18 1.69 -18.67
CA GLU A 187 -4.13 2.70 -19.18
C GLU A 187 -5.25 2.98 -18.17
N ASP A 188 -5.73 1.94 -17.47
CA ASP A 188 -6.73 2.08 -16.39
C ASP A 188 -6.13 2.85 -15.22
N MET A 189 -4.90 2.53 -14.81
CA MET A 189 -4.17 3.23 -13.75
C MET A 189 -4.02 4.72 -14.07
N ILE A 190 -3.61 5.05 -15.30
CA ILE A 190 -3.47 6.45 -15.75
C ILE A 190 -4.82 7.16 -15.73
N SER A 191 -5.88 6.49 -16.19
CA SER A 191 -7.24 7.05 -16.22
C SER A 191 -7.79 7.30 -14.82
N GLU A 192 -7.63 6.34 -13.89
CA GLU A 192 -8.06 6.47 -12.50
C GLU A 192 -7.34 7.63 -11.79
N LEU A 193 -6.02 7.72 -11.94
CA LEU A 193 -5.23 8.79 -11.33
C LEU A 193 -5.54 10.17 -11.92
N ARG A 194 -5.80 10.24 -13.24
CA ARG A 194 -6.26 11.48 -13.86
C ARG A 194 -7.62 11.92 -13.30
N ALA A 195 -8.55 10.99 -13.09
CA ALA A 195 -9.84 11.27 -12.47
C ALA A 195 -9.69 11.74 -11.01
N ALA A 196 -8.66 11.27 -10.30
CA ALA A 196 -8.31 11.71 -8.94
C ALA A 196 -7.53 13.05 -8.90
N GLY A 197 -7.27 13.67 -10.06
CA GLY A 197 -6.61 14.97 -10.18
C GLY A 197 -5.08 14.87 -10.12
N PHE A 198 -4.52 13.83 -10.71
CA PHE A 198 -3.11 13.68 -11.00
C PHE A 198 -2.84 13.78 -12.50
N GLU A 199 -1.66 14.24 -12.87
CA GLU A 199 -1.20 14.31 -14.25
C GLU A 199 0.06 13.45 -14.42
N LEU A 200 0.05 12.54 -15.42
CA LEU A 200 1.23 11.74 -15.75
C LEU A 200 2.33 12.67 -16.28
N LYS A 201 3.51 12.60 -15.66
CA LYS A 201 4.69 13.38 -16.07
C LYS A 201 5.77 12.51 -16.70
N GLU A 202 6.01 11.33 -16.14
CA GLU A 202 7.06 10.44 -16.64
C GLU A 202 6.56 8.99 -16.67
N GLU A 203 7.03 8.25 -17.65
CA GLU A 203 6.87 6.82 -17.79
C GLU A 203 8.25 6.22 -18.06
N PHE A 204 8.60 5.15 -17.34
CA PHE A 204 9.83 4.41 -17.53
C PHE A 204 9.51 2.99 -18.05
N ASP A 205 10.26 2.52 -19.04
CA ASP A 205 10.04 1.27 -19.78
C ASP A 205 11.10 0.18 -19.50
N PHE A 206 12.03 0.44 -18.59
CA PHE A 206 13.15 -0.45 -18.33
C PHE A 206 12.80 -1.70 -17.51
N LEU A 207 11.62 -1.75 -16.88
CA LEU A 207 11.15 -2.91 -16.13
C LEU A 207 10.42 -3.88 -17.05
N GLN A 208 10.93 -5.10 -17.16
CA GLN A 208 10.42 -6.12 -18.08
C GLN A 208 8.98 -6.54 -17.80
N TYR A 209 8.60 -6.56 -16.52
CA TYR A 209 7.31 -7.11 -16.05
C TYR A 209 6.36 -6.06 -15.48
N GLN A 210 6.82 -4.81 -15.33
CA GLN A 210 6.09 -3.76 -14.65
C GLN A 210 6.11 -2.46 -15.45
N TYR A 211 5.05 -1.68 -15.32
CA TYR A 211 5.07 -0.27 -15.67
C TYR A 211 5.55 0.56 -14.48
N PHE A 212 6.23 1.66 -14.77
CA PHE A 212 6.67 2.62 -13.78
C PHE A 212 6.24 4.02 -14.23
N LEU A 213 5.34 4.63 -13.45
CA LEU A 213 4.68 5.89 -13.77
C LEU A 213 4.93 6.90 -12.66
N VAL A 214 5.21 8.16 -13.04
CA VAL A 214 5.34 9.27 -12.08
C VAL A 214 4.33 10.34 -12.43
N PHE A 215 3.60 10.77 -11.42
CA PHE A 215 2.52 11.76 -11.51
C PHE A 215 2.82 12.96 -10.61
N GLU A 216 2.29 14.12 -11.01
CA GLU A 216 2.15 15.30 -10.17
C GLU A 216 0.68 15.56 -9.86
N SER A 217 0.38 16.17 -8.72
CA SER A 217 -0.99 16.54 -8.41
C SER A 217 -1.37 17.82 -9.15
N ASN A 218 -2.49 17.81 -9.88
CA ASN A 218 -3.07 19.05 -10.39
C ASN A 218 -3.57 19.87 -9.19
N ARG A 219 -3.18 21.14 -9.14
CA ARG A 219 -3.64 22.11 -8.13
C ARG A 219 -5.11 22.44 -8.30
#